data_be801207a52ddd8e5b007f1e21f051be
#
_entry.id   be801207a52ddd8e5b007f1e21f051be
#
_cell.length_a   1.000
_cell.length_b   1.000
_cell.length_c   1.000
_cell.angle_alpha   90.00
_cell.angle_beta   90.00
_cell.angle_gamma   90.00
#
_symmetry.space_group_name_H-M   'P 1'
#
loop_
_entity.id
_entity.type
_entity.pdbx_description
1 polymer ?
#
loop_
_entity_poly.entity_id
_entity_poly.type
_entity_poly.pdbx_seq_one_letter_code
_entity_poly.pdbx_strand_id
1 'polypeptide(L)'
;MNETMNATTTNTRTAYDQYLRRGIQSPEALNEAPSGVGYLLPQHLETKLVNAMNTISVLRPLCTEVTTTGDSALPIVNGHGKPAWVPEGHPIPLVKDAFDRVNLDSHKLAAIIRVASELLKESAIDIEEYLASTFADRLAVSEEEAFIAGDGVDKPLGLIHQAKAGCTTENAGAVSLHDVLNLIFSVPEKHRRNGTLLMNDNTLLQLYKQSAAQGPNLWFGQDGTFFGMLIVRCAAMPDAAPGSTPILFGDFKQVYINNNGKRSIKRLDQLFIANDHIGFLLSERVGIKLAVPDAVKGLKVA
;
A
#
# COMPACT_ATOMS: atom_id res chain seq x y z
N MET A 1 -11.65 32.45 -14.72
CA MET A 1 -11.58 31.36 -13.72
C MET A 1 -10.19 30.67 -13.66
N ASN A 2 -9.49 30.46 -14.79
CA ASN A 2 -8.16 29.83 -14.82
C ASN A 2 -7.01 30.73 -14.30
N GLU A 3 -7.05 32.05 -14.47
CA GLU A 3 -5.96 32.96 -14.01
C GLU A 3 -5.92 33.12 -12.49
N THR A 4 -7.07 33.18 -11.84
CA THR A 4 -7.15 33.27 -10.37
C THR A 4 -6.69 31.96 -9.69
N MET A 5 -6.98 30.80 -10.26
CA MET A 5 -6.48 29.51 -9.75
C MET A 5 -4.95 29.41 -9.89
N ASN A 6 -4.36 29.83 -11.00
CA ASN A 6 -2.92 29.81 -11.21
C ASN A 6 -2.18 30.77 -10.22
N ALA A 7 -2.70 31.97 -10.00
CA ALA A 7 -2.10 32.93 -9.07
C ALA A 7 -2.13 32.42 -7.62
N THR A 8 -3.22 31.81 -7.18
CA THR A 8 -3.33 31.25 -5.82
C THR A 8 -2.37 30.07 -5.63
N THR A 9 -2.25 29.19 -6.61
CA THR A 9 -1.33 28.02 -6.56
C THR A 9 0.13 28.47 -6.51
N THR A 10 0.51 29.50 -7.28
CA THR A 10 1.87 30.05 -7.28
C THR A 10 2.20 30.71 -5.95
N ASN A 11 1.25 31.43 -5.35
CA ASN A 11 1.44 32.09 -4.05
C ASN A 11 1.62 31.06 -2.91
N THR A 12 0.82 30.01 -2.91
CA THR A 12 0.93 28.91 -1.93
C THR A 12 2.27 28.17 -2.05
N ARG A 13 2.75 27.89 -3.27
CA ARG A 13 4.04 27.24 -3.50
C ARG A 13 5.19 28.10 -2.96
N THR A 14 5.20 29.39 -3.27
CA THR A 14 6.25 30.33 -2.78
C THR A 14 6.23 30.42 -1.26
N ALA A 15 5.06 30.53 -0.64
CA ALA A 15 4.92 30.57 0.81
C ALA A 15 5.40 29.28 1.49
N TYR A 16 5.15 28.13 0.85
CA TYR A 16 5.58 26.84 1.37
C TYR A 16 7.09 26.64 1.25
N ASP A 17 7.72 27.02 0.14
CA ASP A 17 9.17 27.03 -0.01
C ASP A 17 9.85 27.93 1.03
N GLN A 18 9.29 29.13 1.30
CA GLN A 18 9.76 30.00 2.37
C GLN A 18 9.63 29.38 3.76
N TYR A 19 8.54 28.66 4.01
CA TYR A 19 8.39 27.91 5.26
C TYR A 19 9.44 26.80 5.39
N LEU A 20 9.64 26.01 4.35
CA LEU A 20 10.64 24.91 4.38
C LEU A 20 12.07 25.45 4.55
N ARG A 21 12.45 26.50 3.82
CA ARG A 21 13.81 27.05 3.83
C ARG A 21 14.10 27.92 5.04
N ARG A 22 13.19 28.79 5.41
CA ARG A 22 13.40 29.87 6.37
C ARG A 22 12.55 29.79 7.64
N GLY A 23 11.59 28.89 7.70
CA GLY A 23 10.65 28.78 8.81
C GLY A 23 9.61 29.93 8.87
N ILE A 24 9.47 30.72 7.80
CA ILE A 24 8.51 31.83 7.76
C ILE A 24 7.11 31.25 7.67
N GLN A 25 6.29 31.52 8.68
CA GLN A 25 4.90 31.11 8.73
C GLN A 25 4.02 32.18 8.11
N SER A 26 3.27 31.81 7.07
CA SER A 26 2.27 32.67 6.44
C SER A 26 0.89 32.05 6.65
N PRO A 27 0.16 32.41 7.71
CA PRO A 27 -1.12 31.78 8.08
C PRO A 27 -2.17 31.82 6.96
N GLU A 28 -2.11 32.84 6.11
CA GLU A 28 -3.05 33.00 4.99
C GLU A 28 -2.79 32.03 3.84
N ALA A 29 -1.56 31.52 3.71
CA ALA A 29 -1.13 30.64 2.62
C ALA A 29 -0.90 29.18 3.05
N LEU A 30 -0.76 28.93 4.35
CA LEU A 30 -0.47 27.62 4.93
C LEU A 30 -1.67 27.12 5.75
N ASN A 31 -2.18 25.96 5.38
CA ASN A 31 -3.26 25.32 6.13
C ASN A 31 -2.69 24.53 7.31
N GLU A 32 -3.08 24.87 8.53
CA GLU A 32 -2.72 24.09 9.72
C GLU A 32 -3.36 22.71 9.70
N ALA A 33 -2.62 21.72 10.18
CA ALA A 33 -3.15 20.38 10.32
C ALA A 33 -4.18 20.33 11.47
N PRO A 34 -5.30 19.59 11.33
CA PRO A 34 -6.32 19.47 12.38
C PRO A 34 -5.79 18.95 13.71
N SER A 35 -4.66 18.24 13.68
CA SER A 35 -3.96 17.73 14.86
C SER A 35 -3.13 18.80 15.60
N GLY A 36 -3.06 20.03 15.08
CA GLY A 36 -2.17 21.09 15.62
C GLY A 36 -0.67 20.81 15.43
N VAL A 37 -0.32 19.78 14.66
CA VAL A 37 1.06 19.35 14.44
C VAL A 37 1.52 19.70 13.03
N GLY A 38 1.93 20.96 12.84
CA GLY A 38 2.47 21.45 11.56
C GLY A 38 1.40 21.85 10.54
N TYR A 39 1.79 21.87 9.28
CA TYR A 39 0.95 22.30 8.17
C TYR A 39 0.59 21.12 7.27
N LEU A 40 -0.60 21.17 6.67
CA LEU A 40 -1.03 20.18 5.67
C LEU A 40 -0.12 20.26 4.45
N LEU A 41 0.18 19.12 3.87
CA LEU A 41 0.94 19.06 2.62
C LEU A 41 0.18 19.77 1.50
N PRO A 42 0.80 20.72 0.76
CA PRO A 42 0.21 21.26 -0.44
C PRO A 42 0.00 20.17 -1.49
N GLN A 43 -1.06 20.29 -2.28
CA GLN A 43 -1.46 19.27 -3.25
C GLN A 43 -0.35 18.90 -4.26
N HIS A 44 0.44 19.88 -4.71
CA HIS A 44 1.55 19.62 -5.64
C HIS A 44 2.66 18.75 -5.02
N LEU A 45 2.98 18.96 -3.74
CA LEU A 45 3.98 18.16 -3.02
C LEU A 45 3.41 16.77 -2.64
N GLU A 46 2.14 16.71 -2.26
CA GLU A 46 1.46 15.44 -2.01
C GLU A 46 1.46 14.56 -3.27
N THR A 47 1.18 15.14 -4.45
CA THR A 47 1.24 14.41 -5.72
C THR A 47 2.65 13.88 -6.01
N LYS A 48 3.69 14.69 -5.80
CA LYS A 48 5.09 14.25 -5.96
C LYS A 48 5.43 13.09 -5.01
N LEU A 49 5.06 13.22 -3.74
CA LEU A 49 5.29 12.19 -2.71
C LEU A 49 4.58 10.88 -3.06
N VAL A 50 3.30 10.94 -3.40
CA VAL A 50 2.50 9.75 -3.77
C VAL A 50 3.06 9.08 -5.03
N ASN A 51 3.43 9.84 -6.06
CA ASN A 51 4.04 9.28 -7.25
C ASN A 51 5.37 8.59 -6.94
N ALA A 52 6.22 9.19 -6.10
CA ALA A 52 7.46 8.57 -5.67
C ALA A 52 7.19 7.29 -4.85
N MET A 53 6.24 7.31 -3.91
CA MET A 53 5.83 6.13 -3.14
C MET A 53 5.30 5.01 -4.04
N ASN A 54 4.48 5.32 -5.04
CA ASN A 54 3.94 4.33 -5.98
C ASN A 54 5.02 3.69 -6.88
N THR A 55 6.16 4.37 -7.06
CA THR A 55 7.31 3.80 -7.79
C THR A 55 8.07 2.79 -6.94
N ILE A 56 8.10 2.99 -5.63
CA ILE A 56 8.84 2.17 -4.67
C ILE A 56 7.98 1.03 -4.15
N SER A 57 6.74 1.34 -3.75
CA SER A 57 5.81 0.35 -3.20
C SER A 57 5.26 -0.56 -4.28
N VAL A 58 5.27 -1.84 -4.00
CA VAL A 58 4.71 -2.89 -4.85
C VAL A 58 3.21 -3.06 -4.60
N LEU A 59 2.76 -2.86 -3.35
CA LEU A 59 1.37 -3.08 -2.96
C LEU A 59 0.43 -1.95 -3.39
N ARG A 60 0.85 -0.69 -3.31
CA ARG A 60 -0.01 0.45 -3.65
C ARG A 60 -0.62 0.36 -5.05
N PRO A 61 0.15 0.07 -6.13
CA PRO A 61 -0.41 -0.08 -7.46
C PRO A 61 -1.33 -1.29 -7.64
N LEU A 62 -1.16 -2.34 -6.81
CA LEU A 62 -1.97 -3.56 -6.87
C LEU A 62 -3.29 -3.44 -6.12
N CYS A 63 -3.30 -2.69 -5.02
CA CYS A 63 -4.44 -2.53 -4.11
C CYS A 63 -5.38 -1.40 -4.55
N THR A 64 -6.50 -1.27 -3.86
CA THR A 64 -7.43 -0.15 -4.03
C THR A 64 -7.20 0.88 -2.93
N GLU A 65 -6.82 2.10 -3.31
CA GLU A 65 -6.65 3.19 -2.36
C GLU A 65 -7.97 3.91 -2.09
N VAL A 66 -8.25 4.16 -0.81
CA VAL A 66 -9.42 4.92 -0.35
C VAL A 66 -8.95 5.99 0.62
N THR A 67 -9.43 7.22 0.42
CA THR A 67 -9.19 8.31 1.37
C THR A 67 -10.42 8.48 2.25
N THR A 68 -10.21 8.39 3.57
CA THR A 68 -11.29 8.55 4.56
C THR A 68 -11.00 9.72 5.50
N THR A 69 -12.04 10.20 6.17
CA THR A 69 -11.91 11.24 7.19
C THR A 69 -12.51 10.67 8.49
N GLY A 70 -11.64 10.19 9.38
CA GLY A 70 -12.07 9.52 10.61
C GLY A 70 -12.31 8.01 10.45
N ASP A 71 -12.95 7.40 11.45
CA ASP A 71 -13.29 5.98 11.44
C ASP A 71 -14.36 5.72 10.38
N SER A 72 -14.01 4.98 9.37
CA SER A 72 -14.87 4.71 8.22
C SER A 72 -15.10 3.21 8.06
N ALA A 73 -16.34 2.87 7.77
CA ALA A 73 -16.71 1.50 7.40
C ALA A 73 -17.06 1.46 5.91
N LEU A 74 -16.42 0.55 5.19
CA LEU A 74 -16.69 0.33 3.78
C LEU A 74 -17.85 -0.68 3.63
N PRO A 75 -18.96 -0.31 2.97
CA PRO A 75 -19.98 -1.28 2.63
C PRO A 75 -19.48 -2.17 1.48
N ILE A 76 -19.46 -3.48 1.71
CA ILE A 76 -19.05 -4.47 0.71
C ILE A 76 -20.26 -5.33 0.37
N VAL A 77 -20.44 -5.59 -0.92
CA VAL A 77 -21.46 -6.53 -1.38
C VAL A 77 -20.92 -7.94 -1.20
N ASN A 78 -21.44 -8.66 -0.21
CA ASN A 78 -21.01 -10.03 0.10
C ASN A 78 -21.75 -11.09 -0.71
N GLY A 79 -22.83 -10.73 -1.38
CA GLY A 79 -23.57 -11.64 -2.23
C GLY A 79 -24.51 -10.88 -3.17
N HIS A 80 -24.40 -11.21 -4.44
CA HIS A 80 -25.41 -10.80 -5.42
C HIS A 80 -26.49 -11.85 -5.45
N GLY A 81 -27.72 -11.42 -5.29
CA GLY A 81 -28.86 -12.31 -5.48
C GLY A 81 -28.87 -12.84 -6.92
N LYS A 82 -29.16 -14.11 -7.10
CA LYS A 82 -29.21 -14.72 -8.43
C LYS A 82 -30.51 -14.38 -9.13
N PRO A 83 -30.49 -13.89 -10.38
CA PRO A 83 -31.69 -13.75 -11.17
C PRO A 83 -32.32 -15.15 -11.43
N ALA A 84 -33.64 -15.22 -11.45
CA ALA A 84 -34.36 -16.45 -11.74
C ALA A 84 -34.97 -16.42 -13.14
N TRP A 85 -34.99 -17.56 -13.81
CA TRP A 85 -35.78 -17.74 -15.02
C TRP A 85 -37.25 -17.81 -14.66
N VAL A 86 -38.06 -16.88 -15.16
CA VAL A 86 -39.46 -16.77 -14.82
C VAL A 86 -40.31 -17.08 -16.05
N PRO A 87 -41.27 -18.04 -16.00
CA PRO A 87 -42.20 -18.27 -17.09
C PRO A 87 -43.10 -17.05 -17.32
N GLU A 88 -43.59 -16.92 -18.54
CA GLU A 88 -44.51 -15.83 -18.92
C GLU A 88 -45.72 -15.78 -18.01
N GLY A 89 -46.07 -14.58 -17.52
CA GLY A 89 -47.24 -14.40 -16.63
C GLY A 89 -46.98 -14.71 -15.14
N HIS A 90 -45.78 -15.12 -14.73
CA HIS A 90 -45.43 -15.34 -13.32
C HIS A 90 -44.79 -14.13 -12.66
N PRO A 91 -44.99 -13.93 -11.34
CA PRO A 91 -44.36 -12.80 -10.64
C PRO A 91 -42.82 -12.93 -10.60
N ILE A 92 -42.12 -11.82 -10.88
CA ILE A 92 -40.68 -11.77 -10.84
C ILE A 92 -40.22 -11.75 -9.38
N PRO A 93 -39.35 -12.70 -8.92
CA PRO A 93 -38.86 -12.71 -7.56
C PRO A 93 -37.93 -11.51 -7.31
N LEU A 94 -38.13 -10.88 -6.14
CA LEU A 94 -37.29 -9.77 -5.70
C LEU A 94 -35.92 -10.32 -5.25
N VAL A 95 -34.88 -9.88 -5.91
CA VAL A 95 -33.48 -10.23 -5.59
C VAL A 95 -32.95 -9.20 -4.61
N LYS A 96 -32.39 -9.64 -3.48
CA LYS A 96 -31.76 -8.78 -2.49
C LYS A 96 -30.26 -9.04 -2.45
N ASP A 97 -29.48 -7.98 -2.51
CA ASP A 97 -28.04 -8.04 -2.25
C ASP A 97 -27.76 -8.00 -0.75
N ALA A 98 -26.79 -8.78 -0.30
CA ALA A 98 -26.32 -8.76 1.07
C ALA A 98 -25.11 -7.82 1.17
N PHE A 99 -25.20 -6.85 2.09
CA PHE A 99 -24.13 -5.90 2.37
C PHE A 99 -23.51 -6.21 3.72
N ASP A 100 -22.19 -6.33 3.75
CA ASP A 100 -21.38 -6.37 4.97
C ASP A 100 -20.64 -5.04 5.16
N ARG A 101 -20.29 -4.76 6.40
CA ARG A 101 -19.47 -3.59 6.75
C ARG A 101 -18.08 -4.05 7.14
N VAL A 102 -17.07 -3.51 6.49
CA VAL A 102 -15.67 -3.72 6.85
C VAL A 102 -15.13 -2.43 7.42
N ASN A 103 -14.70 -2.47 8.68
CA ASN A 103 -14.08 -1.33 9.33
C ASN A 103 -12.66 -1.14 8.79
N LEU A 104 -12.35 0.09 8.43
CA LEU A 104 -11.04 0.50 7.97
C LEU A 104 -10.30 1.17 9.12
N ASP A 105 -9.43 0.40 9.76
CA ASP A 105 -8.55 0.91 10.82
C ASP A 105 -7.42 1.74 10.21
N SER A 106 -6.88 2.71 10.96
CA SER A 106 -5.73 3.50 10.53
C SER A 106 -4.77 3.75 11.68
N HIS A 107 -3.48 3.58 11.43
CA HIS A 107 -2.40 3.77 12.39
C HIS A 107 -1.53 4.95 11.96
N LYS A 108 -0.94 5.65 12.92
CA LYS A 108 -0.08 6.79 12.64
C LYS A 108 1.30 6.31 12.25
N LEU A 109 1.74 6.68 11.04
CA LEU A 109 3.12 6.55 10.59
C LEU A 109 3.76 7.94 10.59
N ALA A 110 4.97 8.06 11.10
CA ALA A 110 5.70 9.33 11.12
C ALA A 110 7.19 9.11 10.93
N ALA A 111 7.82 10.02 10.19
CA ALA A 111 9.25 10.00 9.94
C ALA A 111 9.84 11.39 10.17
N ILE A 112 11.08 11.43 10.71
CA ILE A 112 11.86 12.67 10.83
C ILE A 112 13.08 12.57 9.93
N ILE A 113 13.27 13.59 9.09
CA ILE A 113 14.45 13.76 8.25
C ILE A 113 15.25 14.94 8.77
N ARG A 114 16.56 14.79 8.84
CA ARG A 114 17.52 15.87 9.17
C ARG A 114 18.13 16.41 7.89
N VAL A 115 18.12 17.72 7.72
CA VAL A 115 18.71 18.43 6.59
C VAL A 115 19.70 19.45 7.14
N ALA A 116 20.89 19.52 6.54
CA ALA A 116 21.89 20.53 6.93
C ALA A 116 21.37 21.94 6.61
N SER A 117 21.62 22.89 7.52
CA SER A 117 21.17 24.29 7.35
C SER A 117 21.76 24.94 6.10
N GLU A 118 22.96 24.54 5.69
CA GLU A 118 23.61 25.03 4.48
C GLU A 118 22.82 24.65 3.22
N LEU A 119 22.36 23.39 3.14
CA LEU A 119 21.58 22.90 2.00
C LEU A 119 20.25 23.66 1.82
N LEU A 120 19.64 24.11 2.91
CA LEU A 120 18.43 24.92 2.86
C LEU A 120 18.68 26.36 2.38
N LYS A 121 19.91 26.86 2.51
CA LYS A 121 20.30 28.20 2.05
C LYS A 121 20.65 28.22 0.56
N GLU A 122 21.02 27.08 -0.02
CA GLU A 122 21.33 26.97 -1.44
C GLU A 122 20.05 27.01 -2.28
N SER A 123 19.97 28.00 -3.16
CA SER A 123 18.80 28.18 -4.04
C SER A 123 18.75 27.21 -5.23
N ALA A 124 19.86 26.55 -5.54
CA ALA A 124 19.98 25.63 -6.68
C ALA A 124 19.30 24.28 -6.45
N ILE A 125 19.03 23.92 -5.18
CA ILE A 125 18.44 22.63 -4.82
C ILE A 125 16.94 22.80 -4.62
N ASP A 126 16.12 21.98 -5.30
CA ASP A 126 14.67 21.88 -5.03
C ASP A 126 14.47 21.09 -3.74
N ILE A 127 14.27 21.81 -2.63
CA ILE A 127 14.08 21.21 -1.32
C ILE A 127 12.77 20.41 -1.22
N GLU A 128 11.76 20.80 -1.98
CA GLU A 128 10.49 20.06 -2.02
C GLU A 128 10.70 18.68 -2.65
N GLU A 129 11.43 18.60 -3.78
CA GLU A 129 11.74 17.34 -4.45
C GLU A 129 12.62 16.44 -3.58
N TYR A 130 13.64 17.01 -2.94
CA TYR A 130 14.50 16.28 -2.01
C TYR A 130 13.74 15.70 -0.83
N LEU A 131 12.84 16.48 -0.20
CA LEU A 131 12.03 16.01 0.92
C LEU A 131 11.02 14.97 0.45
N ALA A 132 10.36 15.19 -0.69
CA ALA A 132 9.38 14.26 -1.23
C ALA A 132 10.00 12.89 -1.52
N SER A 133 11.15 12.84 -2.22
CA SER A 133 11.84 11.57 -2.52
C SER A 133 12.33 10.88 -1.25
N THR A 134 12.98 11.61 -0.35
CA THR A 134 13.54 11.03 0.89
C THR A 134 12.45 10.51 1.84
N PHE A 135 11.29 11.21 1.92
CA PHE A 135 10.16 10.72 2.69
C PHE A 135 9.51 9.52 2.01
N ALA A 136 9.34 9.55 0.67
CA ALA A 136 8.76 8.45 -0.08
C ALA A 136 9.54 7.15 0.13
N ASP A 137 10.88 7.19 0.06
CA ASP A 137 11.72 6.01 0.29
C ASP A 137 11.48 5.39 1.67
N ARG A 138 11.39 6.21 2.71
CA ARG A 138 11.23 5.73 4.09
C ARG A 138 9.82 5.25 4.38
N LEU A 139 8.82 6.01 3.95
CA LEU A 139 7.42 5.68 4.20
C LEU A 139 7.00 4.45 3.43
N ALA A 140 7.33 4.36 2.12
CA ALA A 140 6.94 3.23 1.29
C ALA A 140 7.48 1.90 1.81
N VAL A 141 8.75 1.86 2.25
CA VAL A 141 9.35 0.64 2.83
C VAL A 141 8.66 0.26 4.14
N SER A 142 8.46 1.24 5.05
CA SER A 142 7.82 0.97 6.35
C SER A 142 6.35 0.57 6.20
N GLU A 143 5.63 1.18 5.27
CA GLU A 143 4.25 0.80 4.95
C GLU A 143 4.19 -0.62 4.38
N GLU A 144 5.06 -0.95 3.44
CA GLU A 144 5.06 -2.26 2.79
C GLU A 144 5.34 -3.39 3.79
N GLU A 145 6.31 -3.20 4.68
CA GLU A 145 6.58 -4.13 5.78
C GLU A 145 5.35 -4.31 6.70
N ALA A 146 4.70 -3.21 7.08
CA ALA A 146 3.52 -3.25 7.93
C ALA A 146 2.30 -3.85 7.21
N PHE A 147 2.12 -3.56 5.93
CA PHE A 147 1.02 -4.10 5.12
C PHE A 147 1.14 -5.59 4.87
N ILE A 148 2.34 -6.12 4.81
CA ILE A 148 2.58 -7.56 4.65
C ILE A 148 2.54 -8.28 5.99
N ALA A 149 3.39 -7.88 6.96
CA ALA A 149 3.69 -8.66 8.15
C ALA A 149 3.33 -7.93 9.47
N GLY A 150 2.56 -6.86 9.42
CA GLY A 150 2.13 -6.14 10.63
C GLY A 150 1.31 -7.02 11.57
N ASP A 151 1.50 -6.81 12.88
CA ASP A 151 0.85 -7.59 13.95
C ASP A 151 -0.49 -7.00 14.43
N GLY A 152 -0.86 -5.82 13.96
CA GLY A 152 -2.08 -5.12 14.38
C GLY A 152 -1.95 -4.37 15.71
N VAL A 153 -0.74 -4.30 16.30
CA VAL A 153 -0.46 -3.52 17.51
C VAL A 153 0.37 -2.32 17.12
N ASP A 154 -0.18 -1.11 17.30
CA ASP A 154 0.42 0.17 16.89
C ASP A 154 0.73 0.31 15.38
N LYS A 155 0.50 -0.72 14.59
CA LYS A 155 0.63 -0.77 13.13
C LYS A 155 -0.50 -1.61 12.53
N PRO A 156 -0.79 -1.48 11.21
CA PRO A 156 -1.85 -2.24 10.58
C PRO A 156 -1.66 -3.75 10.71
N LEU A 157 -2.75 -4.50 10.80
CA LEU A 157 -2.69 -5.95 10.67
C LEU A 157 -2.32 -6.32 9.24
N GLY A 158 -1.20 -7.03 9.06
CA GLY A 158 -0.66 -7.38 7.75
C GLY A 158 -1.50 -8.42 7.00
N LEU A 159 -1.34 -8.43 5.67
CA LEU A 159 -2.08 -9.34 4.78
C LEU A 159 -1.82 -10.81 5.07
N ILE A 160 -0.62 -11.17 5.52
CA ILE A 160 -0.28 -12.55 5.92
C ILE A 160 -1.22 -13.05 7.03
N HIS A 161 -1.61 -12.17 7.95
CA HIS A 161 -2.49 -12.50 9.07
C HIS A 161 -3.98 -12.39 8.71
N GLN A 162 -4.33 -11.60 7.70
CA GLN A 162 -5.71 -11.45 7.24
C GLN A 162 -6.10 -12.52 6.22
N ALA A 163 -5.15 -12.96 5.38
CA ALA A 163 -5.39 -13.96 4.36
C ALA A 163 -5.57 -15.35 4.98
N LYS A 164 -6.61 -16.06 4.52
CA LYS A 164 -6.80 -17.47 4.89
C LYS A 164 -5.73 -18.34 4.25
N ALA A 165 -5.34 -19.43 4.91
CA ALA A 165 -4.51 -20.46 4.28
C ALA A 165 -5.27 -21.10 3.12
N GLY A 166 -4.69 -21.02 1.92
CA GLY A 166 -5.20 -21.68 0.71
C GLY A 166 -4.76 -23.12 0.62
N CYS A 167 -3.50 -23.37 0.94
CA CYS A 167 -2.93 -24.71 1.10
C CYS A 167 -1.75 -24.67 2.08
N THR A 168 -1.34 -25.84 2.53
CA THR A 168 -0.13 -26.03 3.33
C THR A 168 0.84 -26.87 2.50
N THR A 169 2.14 -26.56 2.55
CA THR A 169 3.17 -27.32 1.81
C THR A 169 3.23 -28.76 2.29
N GLU A 170 3.55 -29.67 1.38
CA GLU A 170 3.75 -31.08 1.71
C GLU A 170 5.09 -31.29 2.44
N ASN A 171 6.10 -30.49 2.11
CA ASN A 171 7.43 -30.57 2.69
C ASN A 171 7.67 -29.45 3.69
N ALA A 172 8.19 -29.79 4.87
CA ALA A 172 8.55 -28.83 5.88
C ALA A 172 9.71 -27.93 5.40
N GLY A 173 9.52 -26.62 5.46
CA GLY A 173 10.56 -25.64 5.14
C GLY A 173 10.86 -25.43 3.64
N ALA A 174 10.10 -26.05 2.73
CA ALA A 174 10.29 -25.90 1.29
C ALA A 174 8.95 -25.71 0.57
N VAL A 175 8.97 -24.88 -0.47
CA VAL A 175 7.82 -24.65 -1.36
C VAL A 175 8.07 -25.38 -2.67
N SER A 176 7.11 -26.19 -3.11
CA SER A 176 7.15 -26.86 -4.41
C SER A 176 6.31 -26.15 -5.46
N LEU A 177 6.59 -26.42 -6.75
CA LEU A 177 5.78 -25.91 -7.87
C LEU A 177 4.31 -26.37 -7.77
N HIS A 178 4.08 -27.60 -7.27
CA HIS A 178 2.74 -28.13 -7.07
C HIS A 178 1.98 -27.41 -5.95
N ASP A 179 2.66 -27.00 -4.88
CA ASP A 179 2.04 -26.22 -3.81
C ASP A 179 1.54 -24.88 -4.32
N VAL A 180 2.29 -24.23 -5.22
CA VAL A 180 1.86 -22.97 -5.86
C VAL A 180 0.63 -23.20 -6.74
N LEU A 181 0.57 -24.30 -7.49
CA LEU A 181 -0.64 -24.66 -8.25
C LEU A 181 -1.84 -24.88 -7.32
N ASN A 182 -1.65 -25.67 -6.26
CA ASN A 182 -2.70 -25.92 -5.28
C ASN A 182 -3.22 -24.60 -4.67
N LEU A 183 -2.32 -23.66 -4.36
CA LEU A 183 -2.69 -22.32 -3.91
C LEU A 183 -3.54 -21.59 -4.96
N ILE A 184 -3.11 -21.55 -6.23
CA ILE A 184 -3.83 -20.88 -7.32
C ILE A 184 -5.26 -21.43 -7.44
N PHE A 185 -5.41 -22.76 -7.43
CA PHE A 185 -6.72 -23.39 -7.56
C PHE A 185 -7.57 -23.33 -6.29
N SER A 186 -6.99 -23.02 -5.14
CA SER A 186 -7.73 -22.80 -3.89
C SER A 186 -8.57 -21.53 -3.92
N VAL A 187 -8.18 -20.53 -4.73
CA VAL A 187 -8.88 -19.25 -4.88
C VAL A 187 -10.06 -19.41 -5.85
N PRO A 188 -11.26 -18.91 -5.52
CA PRO A 188 -12.43 -18.97 -6.40
C PRO A 188 -12.15 -18.35 -7.78
N GLU A 189 -12.73 -18.95 -8.84
CA GLU A 189 -12.48 -18.56 -10.23
C GLU A 189 -12.68 -17.04 -10.49
N LYS A 190 -13.71 -16.44 -9.88
CA LYS A 190 -14.00 -15.02 -10.02
C LYS A 190 -12.83 -14.10 -9.62
N HIS A 191 -12.04 -14.51 -8.61
CA HIS A 191 -10.88 -13.76 -8.13
C HIS A 191 -9.57 -14.24 -8.77
N ARG A 192 -9.52 -15.50 -9.18
CA ARG A 192 -8.34 -16.09 -9.83
C ARG A 192 -8.03 -15.48 -11.19
N ARG A 193 -9.03 -15.01 -11.93
CA ARG A 193 -8.84 -14.35 -13.25
C ARG A 193 -7.94 -13.11 -13.19
N ASN A 194 -8.02 -12.35 -12.09
CA ASN A 194 -7.19 -11.17 -11.84
C ASN A 194 -6.11 -11.46 -10.80
N GLY A 195 -5.84 -12.75 -10.56
CA GLY A 195 -4.93 -13.19 -9.53
C GLY A 195 -3.48 -12.84 -9.83
N THR A 196 -2.78 -12.37 -8.81
CA THR A 196 -1.36 -12.06 -8.82
C THR A 196 -0.67 -12.86 -7.73
N LEU A 197 0.50 -13.42 -8.03
CA LEU A 197 1.37 -14.08 -7.07
C LEU A 197 2.31 -13.05 -6.44
N LEU A 198 2.31 -12.94 -5.13
CA LEU A 198 3.20 -12.07 -4.37
C LEU A 198 4.16 -12.94 -3.56
N MET A 199 5.47 -12.76 -3.75
CA MET A 199 6.51 -13.50 -3.07
C MET A 199 7.83 -12.72 -3.06
N ASN A 200 8.79 -13.14 -2.25
CA ASN A 200 10.13 -12.57 -2.26
C ASN A 200 11.05 -13.22 -3.32
N ASP A 201 12.20 -12.61 -3.58
CA ASP A 201 13.17 -13.09 -4.57
C ASP A 201 13.78 -14.45 -4.20
N ASN A 202 13.96 -14.74 -2.90
CA ASN A 202 14.51 -16.01 -2.44
C ASN A 202 13.57 -17.17 -2.74
N THR A 203 12.28 -17.01 -2.46
CA THR A 203 11.24 -18.00 -2.78
C THR A 203 11.11 -18.19 -4.29
N LEU A 204 11.13 -17.12 -5.05
CA LEU A 204 11.10 -17.18 -6.51
C LEU A 204 12.31 -17.93 -7.07
N LEU A 205 13.52 -17.66 -6.55
CA LEU A 205 14.74 -18.38 -6.95
C LEU A 205 14.66 -19.88 -6.67
N GLN A 206 14.08 -20.28 -5.54
CA GLN A 206 13.86 -21.70 -5.23
C GLN A 206 12.95 -22.36 -6.26
N LEU A 207 11.84 -21.70 -6.63
CA LEU A 207 10.92 -22.21 -7.65
C LEU A 207 11.56 -22.27 -9.04
N TYR A 208 12.38 -21.29 -9.43
CA TYR A 208 13.14 -21.33 -10.68
C TYR A 208 14.12 -22.50 -10.73
N LYS A 209 14.87 -22.77 -9.65
CA LYS A 209 15.79 -23.91 -9.57
C LYS A 209 15.05 -25.25 -9.71
N GLN A 210 13.88 -25.38 -9.07
CA GLN A 210 13.05 -26.58 -9.20
C GLN A 210 12.53 -26.76 -10.63
N SER A 211 12.06 -25.68 -11.27
CA SER A 211 11.59 -25.73 -12.66
C SER A 211 12.70 -26.13 -13.62
N ALA A 212 13.90 -25.59 -13.46
CA ALA A 212 15.04 -25.92 -14.29
C ALA A 212 15.46 -27.41 -14.15
N ALA A 213 15.29 -28.01 -12.97
CA ALA A 213 15.59 -29.43 -12.74
C ALA A 213 14.56 -30.38 -13.38
N GLN A 214 13.34 -29.93 -13.65
CA GLN A 214 12.26 -30.74 -14.23
C GLN A 214 12.19 -30.72 -15.76
N GLY A 215 13.03 -29.90 -16.43
CA GLY A 215 13.07 -29.79 -17.89
C GLY A 215 12.70 -28.40 -18.43
N PRO A 216 12.45 -28.24 -19.74
CA PRO A 216 12.19 -26.94 -20.33
C PRO A 216 11.00 -26.26 -19.66
N ASN A 217 11.16 -24.94 -19.43
CA ASN A 217 10.29 -24.04 -18.64
C ASN A 217 8.80 -24.09 -19.01
N LEU A 218 8.10 -25.13 -18.58
CA LEU A 218 6.65 -25.27 -18.75
C LEU A 218 5.86 -24.40 -17.75
N TRP A 219 6.51 -24.00 -16.65
CA TRP A 219 5.86 -23.34 -15.53
C TRP A 219 5.96 -21.80 -15.57
N PHE A 220 7.10 -21.28 -16.06
CA PHE A 220 7.36 -19.86 -16.13
C PHE A 220 7.25 -19.37 -17.58
N GLY A 221 6.42 -18.34 -17.80
CA GLY A 221 6.34 -17.62 -19.06
C GLY A 221 7.52 -16.63 -19.24
N GLN A 222 7.80 -16.24 -20.49
CA GLN A 222 8.84 -15.24 -20.81
C GLN A 222 8.54 -13.87 -20.19
N ASP A 223 7.28 -13.60 -19.90
CA ASP A 223 6.80 -12.31 -19.37
C ASP A 223 6.79 -12.23 -17.82
N GLY A 224 7.56 -13.08 -17.13
CA GLY A 224 7.57 -13.10 -15.67
C GLY A 224 6.26 -13.63 -15.06
N THR A 225 5.58 -14.52 -15.76
CA THR A 225 4.36 -15.19 -15.28
C THR A 225 4.65 -16.61 -14.84
N PHE A 226 3.87 -17.11 -13.89
CA PHE A 226 3.82 -18.51 -13.50
C PHE A 226 2.45 -19.07 -13.87
N PHE A 227 2.43 -20.06 -14.74
CA PHE A 227 1.18 -20.66 -15.24
C PHE A 227 0.16 -19.61 -15.74
N GLY A 228 0.68 -18.56 -16.39
CA GLY A 228 -0.12 -17.44 -16.89
C GLY A 228 -0.53 -16.41 -15.86
N MET A 229 -0.16 -16.57 -14.58
CA MET A 229 -0.41 -15.63 -13.50
C MET A 229 0.78 -14.70 -13.30
N LEU A 230 0.53 -13.39 -13.15
CA LEU A 230 1.58 -12.40 -12.90
C LEU A 230 2.29 -12.69 -11.58
N ILE A 231 3.63 -12.65 -11.61
CA ILE A 231 4.46 -12.70 -10.40
C ILE A 231 4.91 -11.29 -10.07
N VAL A 232 4.68 -10.90 -8.84
CA VAL A 232 5.13 -9.63 -8.29
C VAL A 232 6.08 -9.90 -7.13
N ARG A 233 7.27 -9.30 -7.20
CA ARG A 233 8.31 -9.47 -6.18
C ARG A 233 8.15 -8.42 -5.10
N CYS A 234 8.08 -8.85 -3.86
CA CYS A 234 7.96 -7.99 -2.69
C CYS A 234 8.98 -8.42 -1.64
N ALA A 235 9.91 -7.53 -1.31
CA ALA A 235 10.98 -7.80 -0.35
C ALA A 235 10.45 -7.99 1.09
N ALA A 236 9.29 -7.44 1.41
CA ALA A 236 8.66 -7.57 2.73
C ALA A 236 8.02 -8.96 2.97
N MET A 237 7.87 -9.79 1.92
CA MET A 237 7.39 -11.16 2.08
C MET A 237 8.43 -12.03 2.80
N PRO A 238 8.00 -12.87 3.76
CA PRO A 238 8.91 -13.77 4.49
C PRO A 238 9.50 -14.85 3.60
N ASP A 239 10.65 -15.35 3.99
CA ASP A 239 11.25 -16.54 3.39
C ASP A 239 10.44 -17.81 3.69
N ALA A 240 10.63 -18.84 2.87
CA ALA A 240 10.05 -20.15 3.11
C ALA A 240 10.71 -20.81 4.33
N ALA A 241 10.05 -20.69 5.48
CA ALA A 241 10.43 -21.29 6.76
C ALA A 241 9.22 -21.97 7.39
N PRO A 242 9.39 -23.00 8.22
CA PRO A 242 8.27 -23.67 8.89
C PRO A 242 7.35 -22.69 9.61
N GLY A 243 6.05 -22.78 9.34
CA GLY A 243 5.04 -21.88 9.89
C GLY A 243 4.88 -20.52 9.21
N SER A 244 5.77 -20.16 8.27
CA SER A 244 5.69 -18.90 7.51
C SER A 244 4.66 -18.96 6.36
N THR A 245 4.32 -17.80 5.82
CA THR A 245 3.48 -17.65 4.62
C THR A 245 4.26 -16.91 3.54
N PRO A 246 5.15 -17.59 2.79
CA PRO A 246 6.06 -16.96 1.82
C PRO A 246 5.37 -16.49 0.54
N ILE A 247 4.18 -16.98 0.23
CA ILE A 247 3.45 -16.66 -0.99
C ILE A 247 2.01 -16.26 -0.65
N LEU A 248 1.57 -15.15 -1.22
CA LEU A 248 0.16 -14.75 -1.29
C LEU A 248 -0.29 -14.81 -2.75
N PHE A 249 -1.50 -15.31 -2.98
CA PHE A 249 -2.13 -15.33 -4.31
C PHE A 249 -3.57 -14.88 -4.24
N GLY A 250 -3.97 -14.02 -5.17
CA GLY A 250 -5.35 -13.59 -5.31
C GLY A 250 -5.52 -12.26 -6.01
N ASP A 251 -6.74 -11.72 -5.93
CA ASP A 251 -7.12 -10.42 -6.47
C ASP A 251 -6.88 -9.32 -5.44
N PHE A 252 -5.73 -8.66 -5.54
CA PHE A 252 -5.34 -7.58 -4.63
C PHE A 252 -6.20 -6.31 -4.77
N LYS A 253 -7.03 -6.18 -5.80
CA LYS A 253 -8.01 -5.09 -5.88
C LYS A 253 -9.08 -5.18 -4.79
N GLN A 254 -9.24 -6.34 -4.16
CA GLN A 254 -10.10 -6.54 -2.98
C GLN A 254 -9.40 -6.19 -1.66
N VAL A 255 -8.16 -5.72 -1.73
CA VAL A 255 -7.40 -5.19 -0.62
C VAL A 255 -7.48 -3.66 -0.66
N TYR A 256 -7.90 -3.06 0.42
CA TYR A 256 -8.08 -1.61 0.54
C TYR A 256 -6.97 -1.02 1.40
N ILE A 257 -6.28 -0.03 0.85
CA ILE A 257 -5.36 0.83 1.59
C ILE A 257 -6.13 2.09 1.97
N ASN A 258 -6.28 2.32 3.26
CA ASN A 258 -6.99 3.47 3.81
C ASN A 258 -6.01 4.58 4.15
N ASN A 259 -6.05 5.67 3.40
CA ASN A 259 -5.36 6.91 3.75
C ASN A 259 -6.32 7.78 4.57
N ASN A 260 -6.12 7.86 5.89
CA ASN A 260 -7.04 8.58 6.78
C ASN A 260 -6.57 10.03 7.02
N GLY A 261 -7.30 10.96 6.45
CA GLY A 261 -6.98 12.38 6.49
C GLY A 261 -5.86 12.77 5.51
N LYS A 262 -5.35 13.96 5.71
CA LYS A 262 -4.24 14.51 4.91
C LYS A 262 -2.92 14.37 5.64
N ARG A 263 -1.85 14.19 4.89
CA ARG A 263 -0.48 14.22 5.41
C ARG A 263 -0.13 15.61 5.93
N SER A 264 0.66 15.64 6.99
CA SER A 264 1.15 16.91 7.55
C SER A 264 2.67 16.89 7.68
N ILE A 265 3.27 18.07 7.47
CA ILE A 265 4.69 18.28 7.68
C ILE A 265 4.90 19.38 8.72
N LYS A 266 5.90 19.16 9.59
CA LYS A 266 6.34 20.14 10.58
C LYS A 266 7.83 20.31 10.52
N ARG A 267 8.28 21.57 10.43
CA ARG A 267 9.67 21.94 10.57
C ARG A 267 10.05 22.02 12.05
N LEU A 268 11.20 21.45 12.40
CA LEU A 268 11.72 21.34 13.76
C LEU A 268 13.06 22.09 13.86
N ASP A 269 13.02 23.37 14.21
CA ASP A 269 14.21 24.24 14.21
C ASP A 269 15.12 23.97 15.39
N GLN A 270 14.58 23.56 16.54
CA GLN A 270 15.31 23.46 17.79
C GLN A 270 15.92 22.08 18.06
N LEU A 271 15.34 21.01 17.49
CA LEU A 271 15.67 19.62 17.86
C LEU A 271 17.12 19.25 17.53
N PHE A 272 17.67 19.78 16.43
CA PHE A 272 19.01 19.44 15.93
C PHE A 272 19.93 20.65 15.82
N ILE A 273 19.64 21.73 16.54
CA ILE A 273 20.37 23.01 16.45
C ILE A 273 21.86 22.84 16.83
N ALA A 274 22.18 21.95 17.76
CA ALA A 274 23.54 21.67 18.18
C ALA A 274 24.43 21.11 17.07
N ASN A 275 23.85 20.53 16.03
CA ASN A 275 24.55 19.94 14.88
C ASN A 275 24.37 20.75 13.60
N ASP A 276 23.83 21.97 13.67
CA ASP A 276 23.48 22.83 12.53
C ASP A 276 22.58 22.12 11.50
N HIS A 277 21.59 21.37 12.00
CA HIS A 277 20.58 20.69 11.17
C HIS A 277 19.19 21.16 11.53
N ILE A 278 18.30 21.10 10.56
CA ILE A 278 16.87 21.32 10.71
C ILE A 278 16.14 20.00 10.48
N GLY A 279 15.22 19.67 11.38
CA GLY A 279 14.38 18.49 11.26
C GLY A 279 13.10 18.79 10.48
N PHE A 280 12.65 17.81 9.70
CA PHE A 280 11.32 17.80 9.10
C PHE A 280 10.60 16.54 9.54
N LEU A 281 9.49 16.73 10.24
CA LEU A 281 8.60 15.64 10.66
C LEU A 281 7.44 15.57 9.66
N LEU A 282 7.33 14.46 8.97
CA LEU A 282 6.13 14.13 8.19
C LEU A 282 5.33 13.08 8.93
N SER A 283 4.01 13.23 8.96
CA SER A 283 3.10 12.26 9.56
C SER A 283 1.89 12.01 8.68
N GLU A 284 1.47 10.75 8.66
CA GLU A 284 0.27 10.27 7.98
C GLU A 284 -0.46 9.23 8.84
N ARG A 285 -1.68 8.91 8.47
CA ARG A 285 -2.43 7.79 9.05
C ARG A 285 -2.87 6.86 7.93
N VAL A 286 -2.44 5.62 8.03
CA VAL A 286 -2.65 4.62 6.99
C VAL A 286 -3.03 3.28 7.60
N GLY A 287 -3.80 2.51 6.86
CA GLY A 287 -4.19 1.15 7.22
C GLY A 287 -4.40 0.28 5.99
N ILE A 288 -4.45 -1.03 6.19
CA ILE A 288 -4.73 -1.99 5.13
C ILE A 288 -5.76 -3.01 5.59
N LYS A 289 -6.69 -3.34 4.70
CA LYS A 289 -7.77 -4.29 5.00
C LYS A 289 -8.10 -5.16 3.80
N LEU A 290 -8.10 -6.46 4.00
CA LEU A 290 -8.64 -7.42 3.04
C LEU A 290 -10.17 -7.44 3.18
N ALA A 291 -10.87 -6.89 2.19
CA ALA A 291 -12.31 -6.74 2.22
C ALA A 291 -13.05 -8.07 2.03
N VAL A 292 -12.58 -8.88 1.10
CA VAL A 292 -13.16 -10.20 0.79
C VAL A 292 -12.14 -11.27 1.15
N PRO A 293 -12.36 -12.03 2.27
CA PRO A 293 -11.37 -12.98 2.77
C PRO A 293 -11.01 -14.11 1.81
N ASP A 294 -11.88 -14.43 0.85
CA ASP A 294 -11.64 -15.50 -0.14
C ASP A 294 -10.95 -14.98 -1.41
N ALA A 295 -10.73 -13.66 -1.53
CA ALA A 295 -10.11 -13.05 -2.69
C ALA A 295 -8.58 -13.22 -2.71
N VAL A 296 -7.95 -13.27 -1.52
CA VAL A 296 -6.49 -13.48 -1.37
C VAL A 296 -6.28 -14.61 -0.37
N LYS A 297 -5.43 -15.55 -0.74
CA LYS A 297 -5.06 -16.69 0.12
C LYS A 297 -3.55 -16.85 0.22
N GLY A 298 -3.09 -17.38 1.34
CA GLY A 298 -1.68 -17.62 1.63
C GLY A 298 -1.29 -19.10 1.49
N LEU A 299 -0.06 -19.35 1.05
CA LEU A 299 0.61 -20.63 1.13
C LEU A 299 1.30 -20.72 2.49
N LYS A 300 0.87 -21.64 3.34
CA LYS A 300 1.50 -21.86 4.64
C LYS A 300 2.53 -22.98 4.53
N VAL A 301 3.73 -22.74 5.04
CA VAL A 301 4.77 -23.78 5.11
C VAL A 301 4.53 -24.66 6.34
N ALA A 302 4.60 -25.97 6.13
CA ALA A 302 4.44 -26.98 7.19
C ALA A 302 5.58 -26.94 8.23
#